data_72318094cc6a26e044107ec4d9182055
#
_entry.id   72318094cc6a26e044107ec4d9182055
#
_cell.length_a   1.000
_cell.length_b   1.000
_cell.length_c   1.000
_cell.angle_alpha   90.00
_cell.angle_beta   90.00
_cell.angle_gamma   90.00
#
_symmetry.space_group_name_H-M   'P 1'
#
loop_
_entity.id
_entity.type
_entity.pdbx_description
1 polymer ?
#
loop_
_entity_poly.entity_id
_entity_poly.type
_entity_poly.pdbx_seq_one_letter_code
_entity_poly.pdbx_strand_id
1 'polypeptide(L)'
;MVEIPSGNIPSAEVEDVELYHPHSWWTKYVFSQDAKIIAVQYSITAISIGLVALVLSWLMRIQLAFPGALSFIDADHYYQFITMHGMIMVIYLLTALFLGGFGNYLIPLMVGARDMVFPYANMLSYWIYLLAVLILVAGFFAPGGPTGAGWTLYPPQSVLSGTPGGKDWGILLMLSSLIVFIIGFTMGGLNYVVTVLQGRARGMTLMRMPLTVWGIFTATVMALLAFPALFVACVMMLFDRVLGTSFFMPAIVEMGTQLQHGGGSPILFQHLFWFFGHPEVYIVALPAFGIVSDLISTHARKNIFGYRMMVWAIVIIGALSFVVWAHHMYVSGMNPAFGFFFATTTLIIAVPTAIKVYNWVLTLWRGDIHLTLPMLFALAFIVTFVNGGLTGLFLGNVVVDVPLSDTMFVVAHFHMVMGVAPILVIFGAIYHWYPKVTGRMLDEVLGQIHFWITFLGTYAIFFPMHYLGLLGVPRRYFEMGETAFVPPSAHTLNIFITVMALVVGAGQMVFLFNLVWSLFRGREAGGNPWRATTLEWQTPQTPPAHGNWGKDLPVVYRWAYDYSVPGATEDFIPQNVPANDGITREVPA
;
A
#
# COMPACT_ATOMS: atom_id res chain seq x y z
N MET A 1 28.33 -25.81 -16.64
CA MET A 1 28.29 -24.89 -17.78
C MET A 1 27.73 -25.69 -18.95
N VAL A 2 26.50 -25.42 -19.34
CA VAL A 2 25.91 -25.98 -20.56
C VAL A 2 25.98 -24.85 -21.58
N GLU A 3 26.83 -25.00 -22.58
CA GLU A 3 26.86 -24.12 -23.73
C GLU A 3 25.56 -24.26 -24.52
N ILE A 4 24.82 -23.16 -24.63
CA ILE A 4 23.65 -23.07 -25.51
C ILE A 4 24.21 -22.70 -26.89
N PRO A 5 23.99 -23.54 -27.94
CA PRO A 5 24.48 -23.27 -29.27
C PRO A 5 23.89 -21.96 -29.81
N SER A 6 24.73 -21.13 -30.41
CA SER A 6 24.37 -19.94 -31.19
C SER A 6 23.71 -20.35 -32.53
N GLY A 7 22.58 -21.06 -32.47
CA GLY A 7 21.76 -21.33 -33.64
C GLY A 7 20.87 -20.15 -33.92
N ASN A 8 20.87 -19.67 -35.17
CA ASN A 8 19.86 -18.73 -35.70
C ASN A 8 18.45 -19.25 -35.36
N ILE A 9 17.88 -18.67 -34.32
CA ILE A 9 16.43 -18.84 -34.08
C ILE A 9 15.77 -18.06 -35.21
N PRO A 10 14.92 -18.70 -36.06
CA PRO A 10 14.17 -17.98 -37.06
C PRO A 10 13.43 -16.83 -36.35
N SER A 11 13.48 -15.64 -36.94
CA SER A 11 12.57 -14.57 -36.54
C SER A 11 11.16 -15.13 -36.69
N ALA A 12 10.54 -15.56 -35.61
CA ALA A 12 9.12 -15.74 -35.62
C ALA A 12 8.56 -14.40 -36.10
N GLU A 13 7.90 -14.41 -37.27
CA GLU A 13 7.10 -13.30 -37.71
C GLU A 13 6.22 -12.94 -36.52
N VAL A 14 6.47 -11.76 -35.95
CA VAL A 14 5.62 -11.21 -34.89
C VAL A 14 4.29 -11.00 -35.60
N GLU A 15 3.34 -11.92 -35.42
CA GLU A 15 1.97 -11.71 -35.81
C GLU A 15 1.61 -10.29 -35.39
N ASP A 16 1.09 -9.47 -36.29
CA ASP A 16 0.57 -8.14 -36.00
C ASP A 16 -0.52 -8.32 -34.95
N VAL A 17 -0.11 -8.18 -33.68
CA VAL A 17 -1.06 -8.22 -32.57
C VAL A 17 -1.94 -6.99 -32.73
N GLU A 18 -3.16 -7.20 -33.20
CA GLU A 18 -4.16 -6.15 -33.32
C GLU A 18 -4.36 -5.55 -31.93
N LEU A 19 -3.79 -4.37 -31.72
CA LEU A 19 -4.04 -3.60 -30.50
C LEU A 19 -5.49 -3.14 -30.50
N TYR A 20 -6.15 -3.27 -29.36
CA TYR A 20 -7.47 -2.71 -29.17
C TYR A 20 -7.50 -1.23 -29.56
N HIS A 21 -8.32 -0.89 -30.55
CA HIS A 21 -8.53 0.50 -30.98
C HIS A 21 -9.86 1.03 -30.41
N PRO A 22 -9.83 2.02 -29.49
CA PRO A 22 -11.05 2.59 -28.95
C PRO A 22 -11.84 3.33 -30.04
N HIS A 23 -13.10 2.94 -30.26
CA HIS A 23 -13.97 3.52 -31.27
C HIS A 23 -14.75 4.75 -30.78
N SER A 24 -14.75 5.04 -29.48
CA SER A 24 -15.52 6.15 -28.88
C SER A 24 -14.84 6.70 -27.65
N TRP A 25 -15.28 7.87 -27.17
CA TRP A 25 -14.83 8.43 -25.89
C TRP A 25 -15.07 7.44 -24.73
N TRP A 26 -16.21 6.74 -24.73
CA TRP A 26 -16.56 5.75 -23.71
C TRP A 26 -15.58 4.59 -23.66
N THR A 27 -15.25 4.02 -24.82
CA THR A 27 -14.32 2.90 -24.90
C THR A 27 -12.87 3.33 -24.67
N LYS A 28 -12.56 4.62 -24.87
CA LYS A 28 -11.23 5.16 -24.61
C LYS A 28 -10.97 5.44 -23.13
N TYR A 29 -11.94 6.01 -22.40
CA TYR A 29 -11.71 6.53 -21.06
C TYR A 29 -12.54 5.85 -19.96
N VAL A 30 -13.70 5.29 -20.26
CA VAL A 30 -14.60 4.68 -19.26
C VAL A 30 -14.44 3.16 -19.25
N PHE A 31 -14.66 2.52 -20.39
CA PHE A 31 -14.46 1.06 -20.56
C PHE A 31 -13.15 0.78 -21.28
N SER A 32 -12.08 1.44 -20.85
CA SER A 32 -10.77 1.32 -21.47
C SER A 32 -10.14 -0.04 -21.15
N GLN A 33 -9.46 -0.60 -22.16
CA GLN A 33 -8.61 -1.78 -21.98
C GLN A 33 -7.12 -1.40 -21.85
N ASP A 34 -6.78 -0.11 -21.99
CA ASP A 34 -5.42 0.39 -21.80
C ASP A 34 -5.08 0.46 -20.30
N ALA A 35 -4.09 -0.29 -19.87
CA ALA A 35 -3.67 -0.37 -18.46
C ALA A 35 -3.32 1.00 -17.87
N LYS A 36 -2.82 1.96 -18.69
CA LYS A 36 -2.50 3.31 -18.23
C LYS A 36 -3.75 4.11 -17.86
N ILE A 37 -4.82 3.97 -18.64
CA ILE A 37 -6.12 4.61 -18.35
C ILE A 37 -6.73 3.96 -17.11
N ILE A 38 -6.71 2.63 -17.03
CA ILE A 38 -7.18 1.87 -15.86
C ILE A 38 -6.42 2.29 -14.60
N ALA A 39 -5.11 2.49 -14.68
CA ALA A 39 -4.30 3.00 -13.58
C ALA A 39 -4.78 4.36 -13.06
N VAL A 40 -5.12 5.28 -13.97
CA VAL A 40 -5.67 6.59 -13.63
C VAL A 40 -7.06 6.46 -12.99
N GLN A 41 -7.91 5.57 -13.51
CA GLN A 41 -9.23 5.29 -12.94
C GLN A 41 -9.12 4.76 -11.50
N TYR A 42 -8.26 3.76 -11.24
CA TYR A 42 -7.95 3.28 -9.88
C TYR A 42 -7.46 4.40 -8.99
N SER A 43 -6.51 5.21 -9.47
CA SER A 43 -5.90 6.30 -8.69
C SER A 43 -6.91 7.37 -8.30
N ILE A 44 -7.75 7.82 -9.24
CA ILE A 44 -8.79 8.82 -8.96
C ILE A 44 -9.80 8.27 -7.94
N THR A 45 -10.28 7.04 -8.12
CA THR A 45 -11.25 6.43 -7.21
C THR A 45 -10.64 6.27 -5.81
N ALA A 46 -9.42 5.74 -5.72
CA ALA A 46 -8.72 5.52 -4.44
C ALA A 46 -8.45 6.85 -3.70
N ILE A 47 -7.97 7.87 -4.40
CA ILE A 47 -7.73 9.20 -3.80
C ILE A 47 -9.04 9.82 -3.35
N SER A 48 -10.11 9.73 -4.15
CA SER A 48 -11.41 10.30 -3.82
C SER A 48 -11.98 9.71 -2.53
N ILE A 49 -11.97 8.37 -2.39
CA ILE A 49 -12.47 7.74 -1.17
C ILE A 49 -11.48 7.95 0.00
N GLY A 50 -10.18 8.05 -0.27
CA GLY A 50 -9.16 8.38 0.71
C GLY A 50 -9.34 9.77 1.33
N LEU A 51 -9.82 10.76 0.57
CA LEU A 51 -10.17 12.08 1.10
C LEU A 51 -11.35 12.01 2.08
N VAL A 52 -12.34 11.14 1.82
CA VAL A 52 -13.41 10.89 2.80
C VAL A 52 -12.81 10.34 4.10
N ALA A 53 -11.93 9.35 4.02
CA ALA A 53 -11.28 8.79 5.20
C ALA A 53 -10.40 9.81 5.95
N LEU A 54 -9.76 10.72 5.23
CA LEU A 54 -9.02 11.85 5.84
C LEU A 54 -9.94 12.74 6.68
N VAL A 55 -11.09 13.11 6.14
CA VAL A 55 -12.10 13.90 6.88
C VAL A 55 -12.58 13.16 8.13
N LEU A 56 -12.87 11.84 8.01
CA LEU A 56 -13.25 11.03 9.17
C LEU A 56 -12.17 11.03 10.25
N SER A 57 -10.88 11.00 9.88
CA SER A 57 -9.78 11.08 10.84
C SER A 57 -9.75 12.43 11.58
N TRP A 58 -10.06 13.52 10.90
CA TRP A 58 -10.17 14.84 11.55
C TRP A 58 -11.31 14.88 12.55
N LEU A 59 -12.48 14.37 12.20
CA LEU A 59 -13.63 14.30 13.10
C LEU A 59 -13.29 13.52 14.37
N MET A 60 -12.63 12.35 14.23
CA MET A 60 -12.14 11.58 15.37
C MET A 60 -11.13 12.38 16.22
N ARG A 61 -10.19 13.07 15.60
CA ARG A 61 -9.18 13.85 16.32
C ARG A 61 -9.78 15.05 17.06
N ILE A 62 -10.76 15.73 16.45
CA ILE A 62 -11.49 16.82 17.11
C ILE A 62 -12.23 16.31 18.35
N GLN A 63 -12.91 15.18 18.25
CA GLN A 63 -13.60 14.57 19.40
C GLN A 63 -12.64 14.23 20.55
N LEU A 64 -11.44 13.69 20.24
CA LEU A 64 -10.46 13.35 21.28
C LEU A 64 -9.79 14.56 21.93
N ALA A 65 -9.66 15.68 21.21
CA ALA A 65 -9.06 16.89 21.75
C ALA A 65 -10.10 17.82 22.43
N PHE A 66 -11.31 17.85 21.88
CA PHE A 66 -12.39 18.76 22.29
C PHE A 66 -13.71 17.98 22.39
N PRO A 67 -13.86 17.10 23.41
CA PRO A 67 -15.07 16.29 23.57
C PRO A 67 -16.33 17.13 23.56
N GLY A 68 -17.31 16.73 22.73
CA GLY A 68 -18.58 17.45 22.60
C GLY A 68 -18.54 18.74 21.77
N ALA A 69 -17.41 19.15 21.23
CA ALA A 69 -17.32 20.34 20.33
C ALA A 69 -18.17 20.19 19.06
N LEU A 70 -18.36 18.96 18.59
CA LEU A 70 -19.23 18.62 17.46
C LEU A 70 -20.39 17.80 17.97
N SER A 71 -21.55 18.45 18.22
CA SER A 71 -22.72 17.85 18.88
C SER A 71 -23.35 16.69 18.12
N PHE A 72 -23.04 16.50 16.83
CA PHE A 72 -23.51 15.39 16.02
C PHE A 72 -22.66 14.11 16.18
N ILE A 73 -21.51 14.19 16.86
CA ILE A 73 -20.63 13.04 17.07
C ILE A 73 -20.94 12.44 18.45
N ASP A 74 -21.66 11.35 18.44
CA ASP A 74 -21.84 10.46 19.59
C ASP A 74 -20.84 9.27 19.51
N ALA A 75 -20.93 8.34 20.45
CA ALA A 75 -20.08 7.17 20.50
C ALA A 75 -20.25 6.27 19.25
N ASP A 76 -21.49 6.10 18.77
CA ASP A 76 -21.78 5.31 17.58
C ASP A 76 -21.09 5.90 16.33
N HIS A 77 -21.26 7.18 16.08
CA HIS A 77 -20.61 7.87 14.97
C HIS A 77 -19.08 7.79 15.07
N TYR A 78 -18.52 7.95 16.27
CA TYR A 78 -17.08 7.86 16.47
C TYR A 78 -16.52 6.48 16.10
N TYR A 79 -17.17 5.38 16.51
CA TYR A 79 -16.75 4.02 16.15
C TYR A 79 -16.96 3.72 14.67
N GLN A 80 -17.99 4.27 14.06
CA GLN A 80 -18.18 4.21 12.60
C GLN A 80 -17.04 4.92 11.86
N PHE A 81 -16.62 6.10 12.32
CA PHE A 81 -15.52 6.85 11.72
C PHE A 81 -14.20 6.11 11.83
N ILE A 82 -13.87 5.52 12.98
CA ILE A 82 -12.67 4.68 13.16
C ILE A 82 -12.69 3.51 12.17
N THR A 83 -13.83 2.81 12.07
CA THR A 83 -13.97 1.65 11.19
C THR A 83 -13.76 2.03 9.74
N MET A 84 -14.49 3.05 9.27
CA MET A 84 -14.44 3.48 7.88
C MET A 84 -13.09 4.10 7.51
N HIS A 85 -12.49 4.91 8.41
CA HIS A 85 -11.15 5.43 8.20
C HIS A 85 -10.13 4.31 8.01
N GLY A 86 -10.09 3.34 8.94
CA GLY A 86 -9.13 2.23 8.87
C GLY A 86 -9.32 1.38 7.62
N MET A 87 -10.57 0.98 7.33
CA MET A 87 -10.90 0.14 6.19
C MET A 87 -10.56 0.82 4.86
N ILE A 88 -10.96 2.08 4.69
CA ILE A 88 -10.71 2.83 3.46
C ILE A 88 -9.21 3.05 3.27
N MET A 89 -8.50 3.50 4.31
CA MET A 89 -7.07 3.82 4.17
C MET A 89 -6.24 2.60 3.81
N VAL A 90 -6.46 1.45 4.44
CA VAL A 90 -5.65 0.25 4.21
C VAL A 90 -6.03 -0.40 2.88
N ILE A 91 -7.29 -0.76 2.70
CA ILE A 91 -7.73 -1.62 1.60
C ILE A 91 -8.06 -0.79 0.35
N TYR A 92 -8.93 0.21 0.48
CA TYR A 92 -9.47 0.92 -0.69
C TYR A 92 -8.56 2.05 -1.19
N LEU A 93 -7.63 2.56 -0.37
CA LEU A 93 -6.65 3.55 -0.79
C LEU A 93 -5.27 2.93 -1.05
N LEU A 94 -4.57 2.45 -0.02
CA LEU A 94 -3.16 2.06 -0.14
C LEU A 94 -2.98 0.87 -1.08
N THR A 95 -3.73 -0.22 -0.86
CA THR A 95 -3.67 -1.42 -1.71
C THR A 95 -4.09 -1.09 -3.13
N ALA A 96 -5.17 -0.31 -3.31
CA ALA A 96 -5.65 0.07 -4.63
C ALA A 96 -4.67 1.00 -5.37
N LEU A 97 -3.99 1.94 -4.69
CA LEU A 97 -3.00 2.80 -5.34
C LEU A 97 -1.74 2.02 -5.74
N PHE A 98 -1.20 1.19 -4.84
CA PHE A 98 0.03 0.45 -5.15
C PHE A 98 -0.18 -0.61 -6.22
N LEU A 99 -1.21 -1.43 -6.10
CA LEU A 99 -1.47 -2.49 -7.07
C LEU A 99 -2.31 -2.00 -8.24
N GLY A 100 -3.46 -1.37 -8.01
CA GLY A 100 -4.36 -0.90 -9.05
C GLY A 100 -3.83 0.32 -9.82
N GLY A 101 -3.29 1.31 -9.12
CA GLY A 101 -2.72 2.53 -9.72
C GLY A 101 -1.33 2.29 -10.29
N PHE A 102 -0.31 2.23 -9.45
CA PHE A 102 1.08 2.08 -9.91
C PHE A 102 1.32 0.76 -10.63
N GLY A 103 0.71 -0.36 -10.19
CA GLY A 103 0.87 -1.65 -10.83
C GLY A 103 0.43 -1.64 -12.29
N ASN A 104 -0.76 -1.12 -12.59
CA ASN A 104 -1.26 -1.01 -13.95
C ASN A 104 -0.44 -0.07 -14.83
N TYR A 105 0.05 1.03 -14.27
CA TYR A 105 0.83 1.99 -15.04
C TYR A 105 2.26 1.50 -15.30
N LEU A 106 2.93 1.02 -14.24
CA LEU A 106 4.38 0.78 -14.29
C LEU A 106 4.75 -0.61 -14.78
N ILE A 107 3.99 -1.67 -14.43
CA ILE A 107 4.37 -3.04 -14.80
C ILE A 107 4.56 -3.18 -16.32
N PRO A 108 3.57 -2.87 -17.18
CA PRO A 108 3.77 -3.05 -18.62
C PRO A 108 4.94 -2.23 -19.17
N LEU A 109 5.08 -0.99 -18.72
CA LEU A 109 6.16 -0.10 -19.16
C LEU A 109 7.54 -0.60 -18.71
N MET A 110 7.68 -0.99 -17.44
CA MET A 110 8.97 -1.41 -16.87
C MET A 110 9.44 -2.78 -17.36
N VAL A 111 8.50 -3.68 -17.69
CA VAL A 111 8.86 -4.98 -18.27
C VAL A 111 8.96 -4.95 -19.80
N GLY A 112 8.62 -3.85 -20.45
CA GLY A 112 8.67 -3.66 -21.90
C GLY A 112 7.50 -4.30 -22.64
N ALA A 113 6.37 -4.52 -21.99
CA ALA A 113 5.13 -5.02 -22.59
C ALA A 113 4.33 -3.91 -23.28
N ARG A 114 3.52 -4.27 -24.27
CA ARG A 114 2.57 -3.34 -24.92
C ARG A 114 1.42 -2.96 -24.01
N ASP A 115 0.91 -3.91 -23.25
CA ASP A 115 -0.16 -3.77 -22.27
C ASP A 115 -0.12 -4.94 -21.28
N MET A 116 -1.10 -5.04 -20.37
CA MET A 116 -1.33 -6.25 -19.60
C MET A 116 -1.72 -7.41 -20.53
N VAL A 117 -1.39 -8.65 -20.13
CA VAL A 117 -1.68 -9.85 -20.95
C VAL A 117 -3.18 -10.07 -21.15
N PHE A 118 -4.00 -9.72 -20.17
CA PHE A 118 -5.47 -9.83 -20.23
C PHE A 118 -6.16 -8.47 -20.10
N PRO A 119 -6.18 -7.62 -21.15
CA PRO A 119 -6.67 -6.24 -21.04
C PRO A 119 -8.14 -6.15 -20.63
N TYR A 120 -8.99 -7.04 -21.14
CA TYR A 120 -10.42 -7.09 -20.78
C TYR A 120 -10.64 -7.45 -19.30
N ALA A 121 -9.91 -8.46 -18.78
CA ALA A 121 -9.97 -8.81 -17.38
C ALA A 121 -9.46 -7.67 -16.49
N ASN A 122 -8.47 -6.90 -16.97
CA ASN A 122 -7.95 -5.73 -16.29
C ASN A 122 -9.02 -4.64 -16.14
N MET A 123 -9.71 -4.31 -17.25
CA MET A 123 -10.84 -3.38 -17.23
C MET A 123 -11.94 -3.84 -16.26
N LEU A 124 -12.32 -5.12 -16.33
CA LEU A 124 -13.36 -5.67 -15.46
C LEU A 124 -12.97 -5.61 -13.98
N SER A 125 -11.69 -5.86 -13.65
CA SER A 125 -11.18 -5.76 -12.27
C SER A 125 -11.39 -4.37 -11.67
N TYR A 126 -11.18 -3.32 -12.46
CA TYR A 126 -11.46 -1.94 -12.02
C TYR A 126 -12.95 -1.71 -11.76
N TRP A 127 -13.84 -2.17 -12.65
CA TRP A 127 -15.27 -1.97 -12.45
C TRP A 127 -15.82 -2.71 -11.24
N ILE A 128 -15.29 -3.90 -10.96
CA ILE A 128 -15.61 -4.65 -9.74
C ILE A 128 -15.07 -3.91 -8.50
N TYR A 129 -13.86 -3.36 -8.55
CA TYR A 129 -13.33 -2.51 -7.47
C TYR A 129 -14.21 -1.27 -7.24
N LEU A 130 -14.61 -0.57 -8.30
CA LEU A 130 -15.51 0.59 -8.18
C LEU A 130 -16.86 0.18 -7.58
N LEU A 131 -17.42 -0.97 -7.98
CA LEU A 131 -18.64 -1.50 -7.37
C LEU A 131 -18.45 -1.74 -5.87
N ALA A 132 -17.31 -2.32 -5.46
CA ALA A 132 -16.99 -2.51 -4.04
C ALA A 132 -16.94 -1.17 -3.28
N VAL A 133 -16.32 -0.13 -3.86
CA VAL A 133 -16.30 1.22 -3.27
C VAL A 133 -17.72 1.78 -3.15
N LEU A 134 -18.56 1.62 -4.16
CA LEU A 134 -19.96 2.12 -4.13
C LEU A 134 -20.79 1.40 -3.06
N ILE A 135 -20.63 0.08 -2.90
CA ILE A 135 -21.28 -0.68 -1.83
C ILE A 135 -20.80 -0.19 -0.45
N LEU A 136 -19.50 0.06 -0.29
CA LEU A 136 -18.94 0.62 0.95
C LEU A 136 -19.55 1.99 1.28
N VAL A 137 -19.61 2.88 0.28
CA VAL A 137 -20.17 4.23 0.42
C VAL A 137 -21.66 4.19 0.72
N ALA A 138 -22.40 3.22 0.16
CA ALA A 138 -23.83 3.03 0.47
C ALA A 138 -24.07 2.79 1.97
N GLY A 139 -23.08 2.24 2.69
CA GLY A 139 -23.14 2.07 4.15
C GLY A 139 -23.35 3.37 4.92
N PHE A 140 -22.86 4.51 4.43
CA PHE A 140 -23.07 5.82 5.08
C PHE A 140 -24.53 6.30 5.00
N PHE A 141 -25.29 5.81 4.03
CA PHE A 141 -26.69 6.18 3.78
C PHE A 141 -27.68 5.11 4.27
N ALA A 142 -27.18 3.98 4.76
CA ALA A 142 -27.99 2.91 5.27
C ALA A 142 -28.60 3.27 6.64
N PRO A 143 -29.77 2.71 7.02
CA PRO A 143 -30.34 2.89 8.34
C PRO A 143 -29.33 2.49 9.44
N GLY A 144 -29.04 3.40 10.36
CA GLY A 144 -28.05 3.22 11.42
C GLY A 144 -26.61 3.52 11.03
N GLY A 145 -26.33 3.85 9.75
CA GLY A 145 -25.00 4.16 9.26
C GLY A 145 -24.09 2.93 9.01
N PRO A 146 -22.80 3.14 8.76
CA PRO A 146 -21.84 2.05 8.60
C PRO A 146 -21.59 1.29 9.91
N THR A 147 -20.93 0.14 9.84
CA THR A 147 -20.59 -0.62 11.04
C THR A 147 -19.58 0.11 11.93
N GLY A 148 -19.74 0.04 13.24
CA GLY A 148 -18.78 0.51 14.25
C GLY A 148 -17.87 -0.59 14.82
N ALA A 149 -17.76 -1.76 14.15
CA ALA A 149 -16.99 -2.91 14.65
C ALA A 149 -15.47 -2.72 14.69
N GLY A 150 -14.95 -1.59 14.18
CA GLY A 150 -13.54 -1.41 13.89
C GLY A 150 -13.14 -2.08 12.57
N TRP A 151 -12.00 -1.69 11.98
CA TRP A 151 -11.55 -2.24 10.69
C TRP A 151 -11.23 -3.75 10.76
N THR A 152 -10.98 -4.29 11.95
CA THR A 152 -10.74 -5.72 12.17
C THR A 152 -12.00 -6.57 12.24
N LEU A 153 -13.19 -5.94 12.36
CA LEU A 153 -14.50 -6.61 12.36
C LEU A 153 -14.63 -7.76 13.36
N TYR A 154 -14.08 -7.64 14.56
CA TYR A 154 -14.04 -8.75 15.52
C TYR A 154 -15.41 -9.17 16.04
N PRO A 155 -15.75 -10.49 15.97
CA PRO A 155 -16.84 -11.06 16.75
C PRO A 155 -16.49 -11.06 18.27
N PRO A 156 -17.47 -11.05 19.14
CA PRO A 156 -18.91 -11.16 18.90
C PRO A 156 -19.59 -9.85 18.48
N GLN A 157 -18.93 -8.70 18.65
CA GLN A 157 -19.53 -7.39 18.41
C GLN A 157 -20.05 -7.19 16.98
N SER A 158 -19.32 -7.71 15.96
CA SER A 158 -19.74 -7.61 14.55
C SER A 158 -20.89 -8.55 14.17
N VAL A 159 -21.16 -9.58 14.97
CA VAL A 159 -22.19 -10.57 14.71
C VAL A 159 -23.48 -10.30 15.50
N LEU A 160 -23.37 -9.78 16.72
CA LEU A 160 -24.54 -9.50 17.57
C LEU A 160 -25.37 -8.32 17.05
N SER A 161 -26.67 -8.54 16.86
CA SER A 161 -27.63 -7.47 16.56
C SER A 161 -27.73 -6.49 17.73
N GLY A 162 -27.93 -5.20 17.43
CA GLY A 162 -28.09 -4.15 18.44
C GLY A 162 -26.77 -3.61 19.03
N THR A 163 -25.61 -4.17 18.70
CA THR A 163 -24.32 -3.57 19.04
C THR A 163 -23.93 -2.51 18.00
N PRO A 164 -23.06 -1.52 18.32
CA PRO A 164 -22.54 -0.58 17.33
C PRO A 164 -21.85 -1.27 16.16
N GLY A 165 -21.18 -2.41 16.42
CA GLY A 165 -20.51 -3.21 15.40
C GLY A 165 -21.45 -4.05 14.55
N GLY A 166 -22.56 -4.46 15.11
CA GLY A 166 -23.56 -5.36 14.49
C GLY A 166 -24.75 -4.65 13.87
N LYS A 167 -24.66 -3.36 13.54
CA LYS A 167 -25.74 -2.64 12.82
C LYS A 167 -26.05 -3.34 11.51
N ASP A 168 -27.30 -3.77 11.34
CA ASP A 168 -27.70 -4.78 10.34
C ASP A 168 -27.21 -4.45 8.92
N TRP A 169 -27.58 -3.28 8.39
CA TRP A 169 -27.17 -2.90 7.04
C TRP A 169 -25.68 -2.51 6.95
N GLY A 170 -25.14 -1.85 7.97
CA GLY A 170 -23.76 -1.38 7.96
C GLY A 170 -22.77 -2.52 7.84
N ILE A 171 -22.93 -3.59 8.62
CA ILE A 171 -22.02 -4.74 8.57
C ILE A 171 -22.23 -5.58 7.29
N LEU A 172 -23.50 -5.77 6.84
CA LEU A 172 -23.76 -6.52 5.62
C LEU A 172 -23.15 -5.85 4.38
N LEU A 173 -23.27 -4.53 4.26
CA LEU A 173 -22.66 -3.76 3.17
C LEU A 173 -21.14 -3.79 3.25
N MET A 174 -20.55 -3.70 4.46
CA MET A 174 -19.11 -3.82 4.65
C MET A 174 -18.60 -5.19 4.18
N LEU A 175 -19.21 -6.28 4.62
CA LEU A 175 -18.81 -7.64 4.23
C LEU A 175 -19.00 -7.87 2.72
N SER A 176 -20.13 -7.42 2.16
CA SER A 176 -20.39 -7.52 0.73
C SER A 176 -19.36 -6.73 -0.10
N SER A 177 -19.01 -5.53 0.35
CA SER A 177 -18.00 -4.71 -0.29
C SER A 177 -16.63 -5.39 -0.29
N LEU A 178 -16.19 -5.96 0.82
CA LEU A 178 -14.94 -6.71 0.92
C LEU A 178 -14.92 -7.95 0.02
N ILE A 179 -16.01 -8.72 -0.01
CA ILE A 179 -16.14 -9.88 -0.91
C ILE A 179 -15.96 -9.46 -2.37
N VAL A 180 -16.66 -8.40 -2.80
CA VAL A 180 -16.59 -7.88 -4.18
C VAL A 180 -15.19 -7.33 -4.47
N PHE A 181 -14.58 -6.60 -3.52
CA PHE A 181 -13.21 -6.10 -3.64
C PHE A 181 -12.23 -7.24 -3.91
N ILE A 182 -12.27 -8.32 -3.11
CA ILE A 182 -11.38 -9.47 -3.23
C ILE A 182 -11.51 -10.14 -4.61
N ILE A 183 -12.73 -10.27 -5.13
CA ILE A 183 -12.95 -10.82 -6.48
C ILE A 183 -12.25 -9.97 -7.53
N GLY A 184 -12.43 -8.64 -7.50
CA GLY A 184 -11.81 -7.73 -8.45
C GLY A 184 -10.28 -7.77 -8.39
N PHE A 185 -9.72 -7.72 -7.20
CA PHE A 185 -8.26 -7.76 -7.00
C PHE A 185 -7.63 -9.11 -7.33
N THR A 186 -8.34 -10.23 -7.14
CA THR A 186 -7.88 -11.55 -7.57
C THR A 186 -7.72 -11.59 -9.09
N MET A 187 -8.68 -11.04 -9.84
CA MET A 187 -8.58 -10.96 -11.30
C MET A 187 -7.40 -10.08 -11.75
N GLY A 188 -7.28 -8.87 -11.19
CA GLY A 188 -6.16 -7.96 -11.49
C GLY A 188 -4.81 -8.56 -11.09
N GLY A 189 -4.73 -9.21 -9.93
CA GLY A 189 -3.51 -9.84 -9.45
C GLY A 189 -3.01 -10.98 -10.34
N LEU A 190 -3.91 -11.86 -10.79
CA LEU A 190 -3.55 -12.89 -11.76
C LEU A 190 -2.99 -12.30 -13.05
N ASN A 191 -3.57 -11.21 -13.53
CA ASN A 191 -3.10 -10.52 -14.72
C ASN A 191 -1.67 -9.96 -14.53
N TYR A 192 -1.37 -9.35 -13.36
CA TYR A 192 -0.02 -8.87 -13.05
C TYR A 192 1.00 -9.99 -13.02
N VAL A 193 0.68 -11.11 -12.37
CA VAL A 193 1.58 -12.27 -12.30
C VAL A 193 1.89 -12.79 -13.70
N VAL A 194 0.88 -12.98 -14.55
CA VAL A 194 1.08 -13.46 -15.92
C VAL A 194 1.86 -12.44 -16.77
N THR A 195 1.56 -11.16 -16.64
CA THR A 195 2.27 -10.10 -17.38
C THR A 195 3.75 -10.05 -17.00
N VAL A 196 4.08 -10.14 -15.72
CA VAL A 196 5.48 -10.17 -15.26
C VAL A 196 6.19 -11.45 -15.70
N LEU A 197 5.53 -12.60 -15.71
CA LEU A 197 6.18 -13.87 -16.06
C LEU A 197 6.28 -14.09 -17.57
N GLN A 198 5.30 -13.67 -18.36
CA GLN A 198 5.20 -13.99 -19.79
C GLN A 198 5.28 -12.76 -20.71
N GLY A 199 4.90 -11.57 -20.22
CA GLY A 199 4.86 -10.35 -21.03
C GLY A 199 6.17 -9.58 -21.12
N ARG A 200 7.25 -10.04 -20.50
CA ARG A 200 8.55 -9.34 -20.51
C ARG A 200 9.15 -9.23 -21.90
N ALA A 201 9.72 -8.07 -22.19
CA ALA A 201 10.49 -7.82 -23.41
C ALA A 201 11.68 -8.78 -23.53
N ARG A 202 12.12 -9.00 -24.78
CA ARG A 202 13.29 -9.84 -25.07
C ARG A 202 14.53 -9.32 -24.31
N GLY A 203 15.22 -10.22 -23.61
CA GLY A 203 16.39 -9.90 -22.79
C GLY A 203 16.06 -9.42 -21.36
N MET A 204 14.79 -9.14 -21.02
CA MET A 204 14.36 -8.83 -19.66
C MET A 204 14.25 -10.12 -18.83
N THR A 205 15.36 -10.55 -18.26
CA THR A 205 15.37 -11.63 -17.27
C THR A 205 14.79 -11.14 -15.93
N LEU A 206 14.40 -12.06 -15.04
CA LEU A 206 13.90 -11.67 -13.71
C LEU A 206 14.91 -10.79 -12.96
N MET A 207 16.21 -11.10 -13.05
CA MET A 207 17.27 -10.32 -12.37
C MET A 207 17.65 -9.02 -13.10
N ARG A 208 16.99 -8.67 -14.19
CA ARG A 208 17.08 -7.36 -14.86
C ARG A 208 15.88 -6.45 -14.58
N MET A 209 14.85 -6.96 -13.90
CA MET A 209 13.68 -6.17 -13.55
C MET A 209 14.02 -5.10 -12.50
N PRO A 210 13.44 -3.89 -12.61
CA PRO A 210 13.48 -2.88 -11.54
C PRO A 210 12.91 -3.41 -10.22
N LEU A 211 13.37 -2.88 -9.08
CA LEU A 211 12.89 -3.30 -7.76
C LEU A 211 11.42 -2.91 -7.53
N THR A 212 10.90 -1.88 -8.17
CA THR A 212 9.47 -1.57 -8.21
C THR A 212 8.66 -2.75 -8.73
N VAL A 213 9.10 -3.38 -9.83
CA VAL A 213 8.41 -4.57 -10.37
C VAL A 213 8.47 -5.74 -9.38
N TRP A 214 9.63 -5.98 -8.75
CA TRP A 214 9.76 -7.02 -7.72
C TRP A 214 8.86 -6.77 -6.52
N GLY A 215 8.77 -5.51 -6.04
CA GLY A 215 7.89 -5.14 -4.93
C GLY A 215 6.42 -5.42 -5.24
N ILE A 216 5.93 -4.92 -6.39
CA ILE A 216 4.54 -5.10 -6.82
C ILE A 216 4.24 -6.57 -7.13
N PHE A 217 5.15 -7.28 -7.81
CA PHE A 217 4.98 -8.69 -8.15
C PHE A 217 4.87 -9.57 -6.89
N THR A 218 5.78 -9.41 -5.93
CA THR A 218 5.74 -10.18 -4.67
C THR A 218 4.50 -9.85 -3.86
N ALA A 219 4.14 -8.56 -3.74
CA ALA A 219 2.92 -8.13 -3.06
C ALA A 219 1.66 -8.74 -3.71
N THR A 220 1.63 -8.81 -5.04
CA THR A 220 0.52 -9.43 -5.77
C THR A 220 0.41 -10.94 -5.50
N VAL A 221 1.53 -11.66 -5.51
CA VAL A 221 1.53 -13.10 -5.15
C VAL A 221 1.04 -13.29 -3.71
N MET A 222 1.48 -12.44 -2.79
CA MET A 222 1.00 -12.47 -1.41
C MET A 222 -0.50 -12.22 -1.31
N ALA A 223 -1.02 -11.23 -2.04
CA ALA A 223 -2.45 -10.91 -2.07
C ALA A 223 -3.29 -12.10 -2.55
N LEU A 224 -2.85 -12.78 -3.62
CA LEU A 224 -3.53 -13.98 -4.13
C LEU A 224 -3.60 -15.12 -3.10
N LEU A 225 -2.64 -15.20 -2.17
CA LEU A 225 -2.61 -16.20 -1.10
C LEU A 225 -3.36 -15.75 0.16
N ALA A 226 -3.35 -14.46 0.49
CA ALA A 226 -3.92 -13.91 1.72
C ALA A 226 -5.41 -13.58 1.59
N PHE A 227 -5.85 -13.01 0.49
CA PHE A 227 -7.24 -12.58 0.27
C PHE A 227 -8.27 -13.71 0.37
N PRO A 228 -8.00 -14.96 -0.04
CA PRO A 228 -8.93 -16.06 0.19
C PRO A 228 -9.30 -16.28 1.66
N ALA A 229 -8.37 -16.05 2.60
CA ALA A 229 -8.66 -16.18 4.02
C ALA A 229 -9.64 -15.11 4.51
N LEU A 230 -9.46 -13.84 4.08
CA LEU A 230 -10.41 -12.77 4.37
C LEU A 230 -11.77 -13.03 3.69
N PHE A 231 -11.76 -13.51 2.44
CA PHE A 231 -12.99 -13.86 1.73
C PHE A 231 -13.82 -14.88 2.51
N VAL A 232 -13.18 -15.97 2.95
CA VAL A 232 -13.84 -17.02 3.76
C VAL A 232 -14.35 -16.44 5.08
N ALA A 233 -13.55 -15.62 5.78
CA ALA A 233 -13.97 -14.97 7.02
C ALA A 233 -15.21 -14.09 6.82
N CYS A 234 -15.25 -13.30 5.74
CA CYS A 234 -16.40 -12.45 5.41
C CYS A 234 -17.65 -13.27 5.07
N VAL A 235 -17.52 -14.34 4.28
CA VAL A 235 -18.64 -15.21 3.91
C VAL A 235 -19.19 -15.94 5.13
N MET A 236 -18.33 -16.49 6.00
CA MET A 236 -18.77 -17.17 7.23
C MET A 236 -19.47 -16.18 8.17
N MET A 237 -18.97 -14.95 8.31
CA MET A 237 -19.65 -13.92 9.12
C MET A 237 -20.98 -13.50 8.52
N LEU A 238 -21.06 -13.41 7.18
CA LEU A 238 -22.31 -13.14 6.49
C LEU A 238 -23.35 -14.25 6.76
N PHE A 239 -22.92 -15.52 6.80
CA PHE A 239 -23.79 -16.64 7.15
C PHE A 239 -24.25 -16.58 8.61
N ASP A 240 -23.36 -16.23 9.55
CA ASP A 240 -23.75 -16.03 10.94
C ASP A 240 -24.84 -14.94 11.09
N ARG A 241 -24.75 -13.89 10.26
CA ARG A 241 -25.71 -12.77 10.27
C ARG A 241 -27.03 -13.07 9.57
N VAL A 242 -27.00 -13.76 8.42
CA VAL A 242 -28.15 -13.90 7.52
C VAL A 242 -28.83 -15.27 7.68
N LEU A 243 -28.03 -16.33 7.88
CA LEU A 243 -28.51 -17.70 7.96
C LEU A 243 -28.61 -18.25 9.38
N GLY A 244 -28.19 -17.46 10.40
CA GLY A 244 -28.21 -17.87 11.80
C GLY A 244 -27.24 -19.02 12.12
N THR A 245 -26.15 -19.15 11.36
CA THR A 245 -25.05 -20.06 11.72
C THR A 245 -24.27 -19.51 12.91
N SER A 246 -23.37 -20.29 13.49
CA SER A 246 -22.57 -19.92 14.67
C SER A 246 -21.10 -20.21 14.49
N PHE A 247 -20.50 -19.83 13.37
CA PHE A 247 -19.08 -20.04 13.15
C PHE A 247 -18.22 -19.24 14.15
N PHE A 248 -18.62 -18.01 14.45
CA PHE A 248 -17.85 -17.07 15.26
C PHE A 248 -18.52 -16.68 16.58
N MET A 249 -19.76 -17.11 16.81
CA MET A 249 -20.49 -16.83 18.03
C MET A 249 -20.26 -17.93 19.08
N PRO A 250 -19.64 -17.58 20.23
CA PRO A 250 -19.53 -18.51 21.35
C PRO A 250 -20.91 -18.75 21.97
N ALA A 251 -21.02 -19.81 22.75
CA ALA A 251 -22.16 -19.98 23.62
C ALA A 251 -22.19 -18.84 24.67
N ILE A 252 -23.21 -18.00 24.62
CA ILE A 252 -23.39 -16.91 25.57
C ILE A 252 -24.45 -17.35 26.59
N VAL A 253 -24.12 -17.25 27.86
CA VAL A 253 -25.06 -17.48 28.97
C VAL A 253 -25.32 -16.15 29.63
N GLU A 254 -26.57 -15.66 29.56
CA GLU A 254 -27.01 -14.46 30.24
C GLU A 254 -27.95 -14.87 31.39
N MET A 255 -27.59 -14.52 32.61
CA MET A 255 -28.37 -14.84 33.85
C MET A 255 -28.78 -16.33 33.95
N GLY A 256 -27.89 -17.24 33.52
CA GLY A 256 -28.18 -18.68 33.54
C GLY A 256 -28.98 -19.22 32.35
N THR A 257 -29.39 -18.37 31.42
CA THR A 257 -30.09 -18.77 30.19
C THR A 257 -29.10 -18.77 29.02
N GLN A 258 -28.97 -19.91 28.34
CA GLN A 258 -28.17 -20.01 27.13
C GLN A 258 -28.91 -19.31 25.98
N LEU A 259 -28.32 -18.28 25.41
CA LEU A 259 -28.81 -17.68 24.19
C LEU A 259 -28.61 -18.65 23.00
N GLN A 260 -29.45 -18.52 21.98
CA GLN A 260 -29.57 -19.47 20.84
C GLN A 260 -28.33 -19.56 19.93
N HIS A 261 -27.15 -19.21 20.41
CA HIS A 261 -25.93 -19.27 19.66
C HIS A 261 -25.08 -20.47 20.14
N GLY A 262 -24.67 -21.31 19.25
CA GLY A 262 -24.09 -22.61 19.60
C GLY A 262 -22.59 -22.69 19.29
N GLY A 263 -21.73 -22.40 20.26
CA GLY A 263 -20.39 -22.99 20.32
C GLY A 263 -19.36 -22.62 19.25
N GLY A 264 -19.53 -21.51 18.53
CA GLY A 264 -18.52 -20.97 17.60
C GLY A 264 -17.34 -20.31 18.32
N SER A 265 -16.33 -19.87 17.56
CA SER A 265 -15.10 -19.33 18.11
C SER A 265 -14.74 -17.95 17.52
N PRO A 266 -14.79 -16.86 18.31
CA PRO A 266 -14.25 -15.57 17.87
C PRO A 266 -12.77 -15.62 17.50
N ILE A 267 -11.99 -16.49 18.13
CA ILE A 267 -10.56 -16.67 17.84
C ILE A 267 -10.37 -17.23 16.43
N LEU A 268 -11.27 -18.09 15.94
CA LEU A 268 -11.21 -18.59 14.55
C LEU A 268 -11.29 -17.41 13.57
N PHE A 269 -12.20 -16.45 13.80
CA PHE A 269 -12.26 -15.24 12.97
C PHE A 269 -10.95 -14.46 13.02
N GLN A 270 -10.38 -14.26 14.22
CA GLN A 270 -9.13 -13.52 14.36
C GLN A 270 -7.98 -14.18 13.62
N HIS A 271 -7.86 -15.52 13.63
CA HIS A 271 -6.85 -16.23 12.85
C HIS A 271 -7.06 -16.05 11.34
N LEU A 272 -8.28 -16.20 10.83
CA LEU A 272 -8.58 -15.99 9.41
C LEU A 272 -8.33 -14.54 8.99
N PHE A 273 -8.74 -13.57 9.81
CA PHE A 273 -8.53 -12.16 9.55
C PHE A 273 -7.03 -11.82 9.53
N TRP A 274 -6.25 -12.25 10.53
CA TRP A 274 -4.84 -11.89 10.63
C TRP A 274 -3.93 -12.68 9.71
N PHE A 275 -4.32 -13.88 9.30
CA PHE A 275 -3.65 -14.58 8.21
C PHE A 275 -3.71 -13.78 6.89
N PHE A 276 -4.72 -12.93 6.73
CA PHE A 276 -4.75 -11.89 5.72
C PHE A 276 -4.07 -10.60 6.23
N GLY A 277 -4.43 -10.10 7.41
CA GLY A 277 -4.15 -8.74 7.85
C GLY A 277 -2.66 -8.44 8.04
N HIS A 278 -1.83 -9.41 8.45
CA HIS A 278 -0.39 -9.17 8.50
C HIS A 278 0.26 -9.23 7.11
N PRO A 279 0.00 -10.21 6.24
CA PRO A 279 0.43 -10.10 4.84
C PRO A 279 -0.03 -8.81 4.16
N GLU A 280 -1.22 -8.29 4.47
CA GLU A 280 -1.74 -7.03 3.91
C GLU A 280 -0.80 -5.84 4.19
N VAL A 281 -0.25 -5.71 5.40
CA VAL A 281 0.69 -4.62 5.69
C VAL A 281 1.95 -4.71 4.84
N TYR A 282 2.39 -5.92 4.47
CA TYR A 282 3.51 -6.11 3.54
C TYR A 282 3.09 -6.00 2.07
N ILE A 283 1.83 -6.31 1.70
CA ILE A 283 1.28 -6.04 0.37
C ILE A 283 1.35 -4.54 0.07
N VAL A 284 1.18 -3.69 1.08
CA VAL A 284 1.39 -2.23 0.98
C VAL A 284 2.87 -1.86 1.03
N ALA A 285 3.67 -2.45 1.92
CA ALA A 285 5.05 -2.05 2.15
C ALA A 285 6.01 -2.48 1.03
N LEU A 286 5.85 -3.67 0.44
CA LEU A 286 6.80 -4.18 -0.55
C LEU A 286 6.83 -3.36 -1.86
N PRO A 287 5.69 -2.91 -2.44
CA PRO A 287 5.70 -1.96 -3.54
C PRO A 287 6.41 -0.66 -3.17
N ALA A 288 6.16 -0.13 -1.96
CA ALA A 288 6.85 1.06 -1.47
C ALA A 288 8.38 0.84 -1.39
N PHE A 289 8.84 -0.32 -0.92
CA PHE A 289 10.25 -0.67 -0.88
C PHE A 289 10.89 -0.74 -2.28
N GLY A 290 10.16 -1.25 -3.25
CA GLY A 290 10.58 -1.27 -4.65
C GLY A 290 10.74 0.14 -5.21
N ILE A 291 9.69 0.94 -5.11
CA ILE A 291 9.65 2.32 -5.59
C ILE A 291 10.77 3.17 -4.97
N VAL A 292 10.93 3.13 -3.65
CA VAL A 292 12.00 3.87 -2.96
C VAL A 292 13.39 3.47 -3.48
N SER A 293 13.60 2.20 -3.77
CA SER A 293 14.87 1.72 -4.32
C SER A 293 15.18 2.36 -5.67
N ASP A 294 14.18 2.45 -6.55
CA ASP A 294 14.32 3.06 -7.87
C ASP A 294 14.51 4.60 -7.74
N LEU A 295 13.77 5.26 -6.85
CA LEU A 295 13.93 6.69 -6.58
C LEU A 295 15.34 7.00 -6.06
N ILE A 296 15.83 6.26 -5.07
CA ILE A 296 17.16 6.48 -4.49
C ILE A 296 18.25 6.30 -5.54
N SER A 297 18.21 5.21 -6.29
CA SER A 297 19.21 4.95 -7.32
C SER A 297 19.24 6.04 -8.40
N THR A 298 18.06 6.44 -8.88
CA THR A 298 17.91 7.48 -9.91
C THR A 298 18.41 8.84 -9.43
N HIS A 299 18.02 9.26 -8.22
CA HIS A 299 18.33 10.60 -7.72
C HIS A 299 19.65 10.69 -6.93
N ALA A 300 20.29 9.54 -6.59
CA ALA A 300 21.66 9.49 -6.10
C ALA A 300 22.67 9.22 -7.22
N ARG A 301 22.21 9.08 -8.48
CA ARG A 301 23.04 8.80 -9.66
C ARG A 301 23.98 7.62 -9.43
N LYS A 302 23.48 6.58 -8.75
CA LYS A 302 24.30 5.46 -8.32
C LYS A 302 23.55 4.14 -8.44
N ASN A 303 24.31 3.10 -8.80
CA ASN A 303 23.81 1.73 -8.84
C ASN A 303 23.26 1.32 -7.49
N ILE A 304 22.10 0.66 -7.47
CA ILE A 304 21.55 0.11 -6.22
C ILE A 304 22.55 -0.88 -5.60
N PHE A 305 22.88 -0.67 -4.34
CA PHE A 305 23.79 -1.56 -3.62
C PHE A 305 23.09 -2.87 -3.28
N GLY A 306 23.78 -4.01 -3.56
CA GLY A 306 23.29 -5.33 -3.18
C GLY A 306 21.95 -5.71 -3.84
N TYR A 307 21.77 -5.48 -5.14
CA TYR A 307 20.52 -5.74 -5.85
C TYR A 307 19.95 -7.14 -5.59
N ARG A 308 20.77 -8.20 -5.68
CA ARG A 308 20.31 -9.56 -5.42
C ARG A 308 19.82 -9.75 -3.98
N MET A 309 20.52 -9.16 -3.00
CA MET A 309 20.09 -9.17 -1.61
C MET A 309 18.77 -8.42 -1.42
N MET A 310 18.58 -7.30 -2.14
CA MET A 310 17.31 -6.55 -2.11
C MET A 310 16.14 -7.37 -2.66
N VAL A 311 16.35 -8.11 -3.75
CA VAL A 311 15.34 -9.02 -4.33
C VAL A 311 15.01 -10.13 -3.33
N TRP A 312 16.02 -10.83 -2.82
CA TRP A 312 15.79 -11.90 -1.84
C TRP A 312 15.15 -11.39 -0.54
N ALA A 313 15.52 -10.20 -0.07
CA ALA A 313 14.87 -9.60 1.08
C ALA A 313 13.37 -9.37 0.84
N ILE A 314 12.97 -8.89 -0.35
CA ILE A 314 11.55 -8.74 -0.72
C ILE A 314 10.83 -10.10 -0.67
N VAL A 315 11.40 -11.13 -1.29
CA VAL A 315 10.80 -12.47 -1.36
C VAL A 315 10.71 -13.13 0.03
N ILE A 316 11.78 -13.01 0.84
CA ILE A 316 11.83 -13.59 2.19
C ILE A 316 10.82 -12.88 3.12
N ILE A 317 10.72 -11.55 3.08
CA ILE A 317 9.71 -10.81 3.84
C ILE A 317 8.31 -11.29 3.45
N GLY A 318 8.04 -11.43 2.14
CA GLY A 318 6.76 -11.94 1.65
C GLY A 318 6.43 -13.34 2.18
N ALA A 319 7.39 -14.26 2.17
CA ALA A 319 7.21 -15.62 2.69
C ALA A 319 7.02 -15.64 4.22
N LEU A 320 7.86 -14.89 4.97
CA LEU A 320 7.77 -14.83 6.42
C LEU A 320 6.47 -14.20 6.92
N SER A 321 5.86 -13.30 6.14
CA SER A 321 4.59 -12.65 6.52
C SER A 321 3.46 -13.64 6.83
N PHE A 322 3.50 -14.84 6.24
CA PHE A 322 2.51 -15.90 6.46
C PHE A 322 2.75 -16.77 7.69
N VAL A 323 3.82 -16.51 8.47
CA VAL A 323 4.13 -17.28 9.69
C VAL A 323 4.28 -16.39 10.92
N VAL A 324 3.83 -15.14 10.85
CA VAL A 324 3.95 -14.15 11.94
C VAL A 324 2.62 -13.55 12.39
N TRP A 325 1.51 -13.83 11.70
CA TRP A 325 0.24 -13.11 11.83
C TRP A 325 -0.32 -13.01 13.25
N ALA A 326 -0.09 -14.00 14.10
CA ALA A 326 -0.74 -14.04 15.42
C ALA A 326 -0.02 -13.20 16.49
N HIS A 327 1.01 -12.43 16.14
CA HIS A 327 1.49 -11.37 17.04
C HIS A 327 0.44 -10.28 17.27
N HIS A 328 -0.55 -10.16 16.39
CA HIS A 328 -1.73 -9.30 16.62
C HIS A 328 -2.73 -9.87 17.63
N MET A 329 -2.46 -11.06 18.19
CA MET A 329 -3.40 -11.82 18.99
C MET A 329 -2.83 -12.22 20.38
N TYR A 330 -1.74 -11.63 20.84
CA TYR A 330 -1.10 -12.02 22.10
C TYR A 330 -2.03 -11.94 23.31
N VAL A 331 -2.93 -10.96 23.34
CA VAL A 331 -3.90 -10.74 24.43
C VAL A 331 -5.29 -11.34 24.16
N SER A 332 -5.45 -12.16 23.10
CA SER A 332 -6.75 -12.74 22.72
C SER A 332 -7.09 -14.07 23.45
N GLY A 333 -6.27 -14.50 24.39
CA GLY A 333 -6.40 -15.80 25.07
C GLY A 333 -5.70 -16.95 24.34
N MET A 334 -4.73 -16.65 23.47
CA MET A 334 -3.91 -17.64 22.77
C MET A 334 -3.02 -18.41 23.76
N ASN A 335 -2.74 -19.68 23.42
CA ASN A 335 -1.80 -20.49 24.20
C ASN A 335 -0.41 -19.82 24.25
N PRO A 336 0.23 -19.70 25.44
CA PRO A 336 1.53 -19.02 25.60
C PRO A 336 2.64 -19.59 24.72
N ALA A 337 2.64 -20.90 24.41
CA ALA A 337 3.64 -21.50 23.53
C ALA A 337 3.54 -20.96 22.10
N PHE A 338 2.31 -20.72 21.60
CA PHE A 338 2.11 -20.06 20.31
C PHE A 338 2.52 -18.58 20.37
N GLY A 339 2.28 -17.89 21.50
CA GLY A 339 2.77 -16.54 21.72
C GLY A 339 4.29 -16.45 21.56
N PHE A 340 5.03 -17.36 22.16
CA PHE A 340 6.49 -17.43 22.01
C PHE A 340 6.92 -17.75 20.57
N PHE A 341 6.26 -18.70 19.90
CA PHE A 341 6.54 -19.03 18.51
C PHE A 341 6.34 -17.81 17.58
N PHE A 342 5.20 -17.14 17.69
CA PHE A 342 4.91 -15.97 16.85
C PHE A 342 5.80 -14.76 17.19
N ALA A 343 6.23 -14.59 18.44
CA ALA A 343 7.21 -13.57 18.80
C ALA A 343 8.57 -13.84 18.12
N THR A 344 9.03 -15.08 18.15
CA THR A 344 10.30 -15.48 17.53
C THR A 344 10.27 -15.26 16.01
N THR A 345 9.24 -15.76 15.33
CA THR A 345 9.10 -15.60 13.86
C THR A 345 8.95 -14.12 13.46
N THR A 346 8.24 -13.34 14.25
CA THR A 346 8.09 -11.88 14.04
C THR A 346 9.43 -11.16 14.13
N LEU A 347 10.25 -11.46 15.12
CA LEU A 347 11.56 -10.81 15.27
C LEU A 347 12.52 -11.20 14.14
N ILE A 348 12.41 -12.39 13.56
CA ILE A 348 13.23 -12.83 12.42
C ILE A 348 12.99 -11.94 11.18
N ILE A 349 11.77 -11.43 10.96
CA ILE A 349 11.46 -10.59 9.80
C ILE A 349 12.22 -9.25 9.82
N ALA A 350 12.71 -8.83 10.98
CA ALA A 350 13.55 -7.64 11.09
C ALA A 350 14.89 -7.79 10.34
N VAL A 351 15.40 -9.00 10.16
CA VAL A 351 16.70 -9.24 9.49
C VAL A 351 16.64 -8.86 8.00
N PRO A 352 15.76 -9.44 7.17
CA PRO A 352 15.68 -9.03 5.76
C PRO A 352 15.23 -7.58 5.60
N THR A 353 14.45 -7.04 6.53
CA THR A 353 14.07 -5.61 6.54
C THR A 353 15.28 -4.72 6.80
N ALA A 354 16.14 -5.06 7.76
CA ALA A 354 17.39 -4.34 8.03
C ALA A 354 18.33 -4.37 6.82
N ILE A 355 18.45 -5.49 6.11
CA ILE A 355 19.24 -5.60 4.88
C ILE A 355 18.79 -4.52 3.87
N LYS A 356 17.48 -4.31 3.70
CA LYS A 356 16.97 -3.28 2.79
C LYS A 356 17.38 -1.88 3.21
N VAL A 357 17.23 -1.56 4.50
CA VAL A 357 17.62 -0.25 5.04
C VAL A 357 19.12 0.01 4.85
N TYR A 358 19.96 -0.97 5.19
CA TYR A 358 21.41 -0.86 4.97
C TYR A 358 21.76 -0.64 3.50
N ASN A 359 21.11 -1.37 2.60
CA ASN A 359 21.38 -1.24 1.16
C ASN A 359 20.94 0.12 0.61
N TRP A 360 19.84 0.71 1.11
CA TRP A 360 19.47 2.09 0.76
C TRP A 360 20.52 3.10 1.24
N VAL A 361 20.98 2.99 2.50
CA VAL A 361 22.02 3.86 3.04
C VAL A 361 23.34 3.69 2.26
N LEU A 362 23.72 2.46 1.93
CA LEU A 362 24.92 2.19 1.15
C LEU A 362 24.80 2.64 -0.31
N THR A 363 23.58 2.70 -0.86
CA THR A 363 23.33 3.31 -2.18
C THR A 363 23.53 4.82 -2.11
N LEU A 364 23.05 5.47 -1.06
CA LEU A 364 23.27 6.90 -0.82
C LEU A 364 24.74 7.24 -0.55
N TRP A 365 25.45 6.36 0.14
CA TRP A 365 26.85 6.59 0.49
C TRP A 365 27.74 6.80 -0.72
N ARG A 366 28.39 7.97 -0.82
CA ARG A 366 29.20 8.41 -1.97
C ARG A 366 28.41 8.47 -3.31
N GLY A 367 27.10 8.63 -3.26
CA GLY A 367 26.28 8.97 -4.41
C GLY A 367 26.33 10.47 -4.70
N ASP A 368 26.05 10.85 -5.94
CA ASP A 368 25.77 12.22 -6.35
C ASP A 368 24.29 12.53 -6.07
N ILE A 369 24.01 12.98 -4.85
CA ILE A 369 22.64 13.09 -4.34
C ILE A 369 22.00 14.39 -4.81
N HIS A 370 20.99 14.27 -5.65
CA HIS A 370 20.14 15.36 -6.09
C HIS A 370 18.89 15.43 -5.19
N LEU A 371 18.78 16.47 -4.36
CA LEU A 371 17.67 16.66 -3.42
C LEU A 371 16.39 17.15 -4.13
N THR A 372 15.95 16.43 -5.14
CA THR A 372 14.66 16.61 -5.80
C THR A 372 13.52 16.20 -4.87
N LEU A 373 12.28 16.63 -5.16
CA LEU A 373 11.11 16.20 -4.36
C LEU A 373 10.98 14.68 -4.25
N PRO A 374 11.12 13.88 -5.33
CA PRO A 374 11.13 12.42 -5.20
C PRO A 374 12.20 11.89 -4.22
N MET A 375 13.40 12.47 -4.22
CA MET A 375 14.48 12.08 -3.29
C MET A 375 14.15 12.50 -1.86
N LEU A 376 13.62 13.69 -1.64
CA LEU A 376 13.21 14.14 -0.31
C LEU A 376 12.16 13.20 0.30
N PHE A 377 11.16 12.81 -0.47
CA PHE A 377 10.16 11.84 -0.03
C PHE A 377 10.75 10.44 0.21
N ALA A 378 11.70 10.00 -0.59
CA ALA A 378 12.40 8.72 -0.39
C ALA A 378 13.23 8.74 0.91
N LEU A 379 13.94 9.83 1.21
CA LEU A 379 14.68 10.01 2.45
C LEU A 379 13.75 10.08 3.67
N ALA A 380 12.65 10.83 3.55
CA ALA A 380 11.62 10.92 4.59
C ALA A 380 11.01 9.54 4.89
N PHE A 381 10.76 8.72 3.84
CA PHE A 381 10.32 7.34 4.01
C PHE A 381 11.34 6.53 4.84
N ILE A 382 12.62 6.54 4.47
CA ILE A 382 13.63 5.74 5.19
C ILE A 382 13.64 6.10 6.68
N VAL A 383 13.69 7.39 7.00
CA VAL A 383 13.74 7.86 8.38
C VAL A 383 12.46 7.47 9.14
N THR A 384 11.29 7.66 8.53
CA THR A 384 10.00 7.35 9.15
C THR A 384 9.82 5.84 9.32
N PHE A 385 10.17 5.06 8.31
CA PHE A 385 10.08 3.60 8.35
C PHE A 385 11.04 2.99 9.38
N VAL A 386 12.26 3.50 9.52
CA VAL A 386 13.22 3.04 10.53
C VAL A 386 12.69 3.34 11.94
N ASN A 387 12.23 4.56 12.20
CA ASN A 387 11.69 4.93 13.52
C ASN A 387 10.46 4.09 13.88
N GLY A 388 9.52 3.93 12.96
CA GLY A 388 8.35 3.08 13.18
C GLY A 388 8.71 1.58 13.29
N GLY A 389 9.68 1.11 12.50
CA GLY A 389 10.15 -0.28 12.52
C GLY A 389 10.83 -0.66 13.84
N LEU A 390 11.59 0.25 14.45
CA LEU A 390 12.18 0.03 15.77
C LEU A 390 11.11 -0.18 16.86
N THR A 391 10.00 0.55 16.80
CA THR A 391 8.88 0.33 17.74
C THR A 391 8.14 -0.99 17.49
N GLY A 392 8.28 -1.58 16.31
CA GLY A 392 7.81 -2.93 16.00
C GLY A 392 8.53 -4.03 16.77
N LEU A 393 9.79 -3.82 17.16
CA LEU A 393 10.52 -4.77 18.00
C LEU A 393 9.90 -4.85 19.41
N PHE A 394 9.35 -3.76 19.93
CA PHE A 394 8.61 -3.75 21.19
C PHE A 394 7.31 -4.56 21.07
N LEU A 395 6.50 -4.31 20.06
CA LEU A 395 5.23 -4.98 19.84
C LEU A 395 5.39 -6.43 19.35
N GLY A 396 6.51 -6.76 18.71
CA GLY A 396 6.84 -8.13 18.30
C GLY A 396 7.24 -9.05 19.47
N ASN A 397 7.66 -8.47 20.60
CA ASN A 397 7.99 -9.22 21.80
C ASN A 397 6.75 -9.36 22.69
N VAL A 398 6.29 -10.60 22.90
CA VAL A 398 5.03 -10.88 23.62
C VAL A 398 5.00 -10.26 25.03
N VAL A 399 6.12 -10.28 25.77
CA VAL A 399 6.17 -9.74 27.14
C VAL A 399 6.02 -8.21 27.16
N VAL A 400 6.61 -7.54 26.18
CA VAL A 400 6.54 -6.08 26.03
C VAL A 400 5.23 -5.65 25.41
N ASP A 401 4.64 -6.46 24.51
CA ASP A 401 3.38 -6.15 23.87
C ASP A 401 2.20 -6.18 24.84
N VAL A 402 2.16 -7.12 25.78
CA VAL A 402 1.01 -7.28 26.70
C VAL A 402 0.58 -5.95 27.34
N PRO A 403 1.45 -5.11 27.92
CA PRO A 403 1.05 -3.80 28.46
C PRO A 403 0.84 -2.72 27.40
N LEU A 404 1.35 -2.89 26.17
CA LEU A 404 1.24 -1.90 25.08
C LEU A 404 0.09 -2.22 24.13
N SER A 405 -0.39 -3.47 24.12
CA SER A 405 -1.50 -3.90 23.26
C SER A 405 -2.73 -3.05 23.52
N ASP A 406 -3.44 -2.69 22.45
CA ASP A 406 -4.63 -1.81 22.50
C ASP A 406 -4.42 -0.42 23.12
N THR A 407 -3.18 0.06 23.20
CA THR A 407 -2.85 1.46 23.54
C THR A 407 -2.56 2.31 22.32
N MET A 408 -2.40 3.62 22.50
CA MET A 408 -1.99 4.57 21.44
C MET A 408 -0.57 4.29 20.91
N PHE A 409 0.25 3.48 21.60
CA PHE A 409 1.54 3.04 21.10
C PHE A 409 1.40 2.21 19.82
N VAL A 410 0.42 1.30 19.78
CA VAL A 410 0.12 0.50 18.59
C VAL A 410 -0.30 1.40 17.42
N VAL A 411 -1.12 2.42 17.69
CA VAL A 411 -1.57 3.39 16.67
C VAL A 411 -0.39 4.16 16.11
N ALA A 412 0.51 4.64 16.97
CA ALA A 412 1.71 5.34 16.56
C ALA A 412 2.62 4.46 15.68
N HIS A 413 2.87 3.23 16.13
CA HIS A 413 3.69 2.26 15.41
C HIS A 413 3.18 2.03 13.98
N PHE A 414 1.95 1.54 13.83
CA PHE A 414 1.48 1.16 12.49
C PHE A 414 1.29 2.37 11.56
N HIS A 415 0.99 3.55 12.09
CA HIS A 415 0.96 4.75 11.26
C HIS A 415 2.35 5.11 10.73
N MET A 416 3.40 4.97 11.51
CA MET A 416 4.75 5.27 11.03
C MET A 416 5.27 4.24 10.02
N VAL A 417 4.93 2.95 10.15
CA VAL A 417 5.44 1.92 9.22
C VAL A 417 4.54 1.63 8.03
N MET A 418 3.21 1.65 8.23
CA MET A 418 2.25 1.22 7.21
C MET A 418 1.29 2.35 6.79
N GLY A 419 0.90 3.24 7.69
CA GLY A 419 -0.01 4.34 7.36
C GLY A 419 0.69 5.45 6.58
N VAL A 420 1.70 6.09 7.16
CA VAL A 420 2.31 7.31 6.59
C VAL A 420 3.55 7.03 5.76
N ALA A 421 4.42 6.10 6.18
CA ALA A 421 5.63 5.83 5.40
C ALA A 421 5.31 5.44 3.94
N PRO A 422 4.40 4.52 3.63
CA PRO A 422 3.99 4.25 2.26
C PRO A 422 3.35 5.44 1.56
N ILE A 423 2.60 6.30 2.26
CA ILE A 423 2.04 7.53 1.69
C ILE A 423 3.15 8.50 1.26
N LEU A 424 4.23 8.64 2.03
CA LEU A 424 5.39 9.42 1.61
C LEU A 424 5.99 8.87 0.30
N VAL A 425 6.03 7.54 0.16
CA VAL A 425 6.48 6.92 -1.11
C VAL A 425 5.52 7.18 -2.25
N ILE A 426 4.20 7.11 -2.02
CA ILE A 426 3.18 7.45 -3.02
C ILE A 426 3.39 8.88 -3.52
N PHE A 427 3.63 9.84 -2.64
CA PHE A 427 3.93 11.21 -3.04
C PHE A 427 5.23 11.28 -3.84
N GLY A 428 6.33 10.68 -3.36
CA GLY A 428 7.58 10.60 -4.11
C GLY A 428 7.40 10.00 -5.49
N ALA A 429 6.64 8.91 -5.60
CA ALA A 429 6.29 8.25 -6.85
C ALA A 429 5.47 9.15 -7.80
N ILE A 430 4.46 9.84 -7.25
CA ILE A 430 3.67 10.78 -8.06
C ILE A 430 4.57 11.91 -8.58
N TYR A 431 5.40 12.56 -7.76
CA TYR A 431 6.33 13.58 -8.22
C TYR A 431 7.31 13.03 -9.28
N HIS A 432 7.72 11.76 -9.16
CA HIS A 432 8.64 11.13 -10.09
C HIS A 432 7.98 10.79 -11.44
N TRP A 433 6.83 10.12 -11.44
CA TRP A 433 6.17 9.65 -12.66
C TRP A 433 5.10 10.59 -13.22
N TYR A 434 4.73 11.67 -12.52
CA TYR A 434 3.81 12.68 -13.06
C TYR A 434 4.25 13.21 -14.44
N PRO A 435 5.54 13.51 -14.67
CA PRO A 435 6.02 13.86 -16.01
C PRO A 435 5.72 12.82 -17.08
N LYS A 436 5.80 11.53 -16.70
CA LYS A 436 5.52 10.44 -17.62
C LYS A 436 4.04 10.30 -17.95
N VAL A 437 3.19 10.54 -16.95
CA VAL A 437 1.71 10.46 -17.10
C VAL A 437 1.15 11.64 -17.87
N THR A 438 1.68 12.84 -17.66
CA THR A 438 1.08 14.10 -18.12
C THR A 438 1.92 14.86 -19.15
N GLY A 439 3.22 14.54 -19.30
CA GLY A 439 4.18 15.33 -20.08
C GLY A 439 4.63 16.63 -19.40
N ARG A 440 4.23 16.89 -18.14
CA ARG A 440 4.53 18.11 -17.40
C ARG A 440 5.13 17.84 -16.04
N MET A 441 5.94 18.77 -15.55
CA MET A 441 6.48 18.75 -14.19
C MET A 441 5.49 19.34 -13.21
N LEU A 442 5.42 18.79 -12.00
CA LEU A 442 4.75 19.44 -10.87
C LEU A 442 5.52 20.69 -10.44
N ASP A 443 4.80 21.69 -9.88
CA ASP A 443 5.41 22.90 -9.37
C ASP A 443 6.27 22.58 -8.13
N GLU A 444 7.53 23.04 -8.17
CA GLU A 444 8.53 22.74 -7.15
C GLU A 444 8.23 23.45 -5.82
N VAL A 445 7.78 24.71 -5.87
CA VAL A 445 7.52 25.51 -4.65
C VAL A 445 6.35 24.92 -3.88
N LEU A 446 5.24 24.63 -4.57
CA LEU A 446 4.09 23.97 -3.97
C LEU A 446 4.48 22.58 -3.45
N GLY A 447 5.36 21.89 -4.17
CA GLY A 447 5.90 20.59 -3.76
C GLY A 447 6.72 20.67 -2.47
N GLN A 448 7.59 21.66 -2.32
CA GLN A 448 8.37 21.87 -1.10
C GLN A 448 7.47 22.20 0.09
N ILE A 449 6.49 23.07 -0.08
CA ILE A 449 5.50 23.38 0.97
C ILE A 449 4.78 22.10 1.41
N HIS A 450 4.28 21.31 0.46
CA HIS A 450 3.62 20.03 0.74
C HIS A 450 4.54 19.06 1.48
N PHE A 451 5.79 18.90 1.01
CA PHE A 451 6.76 17.99 1.60
C PHE A 451 7.04 18.32 3.08
N TRP A 452 7.41 19.58 3.37
CA TRP A 452 7.81 19.94 4.72
C TRP A 452 6.65 19.90 5.71
N ILE A 453 5.46 20.32 5.31
CA ILE A 453 4.25 20.20 6.15
C ILE A 453 3.95 18.71 6.43
N THR A 454 4.03 17.86 5.41
CA THR A 454 3.73 16.44 5.56
C THR A 454 4.77 15.73 6.42
N PHE A 455 6.05 15.92 6.15
CA PHE A 455 7.12 15.21 6.86
C PHE A 455 7.22 15.61 8.33
N LEU A 456 7.33 16.93 8.60
CA LEU A 456 7.42 17.43 9.98
C LEU A 456 6.14 17.19 10.76
N GLY A 457 5.00 17.39 10.11
CA GLY A 457 3.70 17.17 10.73
C GLY A 457 3.44 15.70 11.07
N THR A 458 3.90 14.76 10.24
CA THR A 458 3.85 13.33 10.56
C THR A 458 4.53 13.01 11.90
N TYR A 459 5.72 13.55 12.12
CA TYR A 459 6.43 13.38 13.38
C TYR A 459 5.73 14.09 14.56
N ALA A 460 5.18 15.27 14.33
CA ALA A 460 4.42 15.99 15.35
C ALA A 460 3.11 15.27 15.75
N ILE A 461 2.55 14.44 14.88
CA ILE A 461 1.35 13.65 15.17
C ILE A 461 1.70 12.30 15.82
N PHE A 462 2.50 11.47 15.13
CA PHE A 462 2.62 10.06 15.49
C PHE A 462 3.75 9.78 16.50
N PHE A 463 4.79 10.59 16.58
CA PHE A 463 5.82 10.41 17.59
C PHE A 463 5.29 10.63 19.01
N PRO A 464 4.53 11.72 19.30
CA PRO A 464 3.89 11.89 20.60
C PRO A 464 2.84 10.82 20.95
N MET A 465 2.23 10.16 19.96
CA MET A 465 1.29 9.08 20.23
C MET A 465 1.96 7.85 20.88
N HIS A 466 3.25 7.59 20.62
CA HIS A 466 3.99 6.54 21.36
C HIS A 466 4.03 6.88 22.85
N TYR A 467 4.26 8.14 23.19
CA TYR A 467 4.28 8.59 24.57
C TYR A 467 2.90 8.45 25.22
N LEU A 468 1.81 8.79 24.51
CA LEU A 468 0.46 8.52 24.99
C LEU A 468 0.25 7.04 25.31
N GLY A 469 0.74 6.14 24.46
CA GLY A 469 0.63 4.70 24.69
C GLY A 469 1.43 4.23 25.91
N LEU A 470 2.63 4.77 26.12
CA LEU A 470 3.45 4.50 27.33
C LEU A 470 2.80 5.01 28.62
N LEU A 471 1.97 6.05 28.53
CA LEU A 471 1.14 6.51 29.64
C LEU A 471 -0.11 5.63 29.88
N GLY A 472 -0.31 4.58 29.10
CA GLY A 472 -1.46 3.69 29.19
C GLY A 472 -2.75 4.20 28.54
N VAL A 473 -2.66 5.25 27.71
CA VAL A 473 -3.85 5.77 26.99
C VAL A 473 -4.32 4.74 25.98
N PRO A 474 -5.59 4.24 26.12
CA PRO A 474 -6.11 3.22 25.23
C PRO A 474 -6.44 3.78 23.84
N ARG A 475 -6.40 2.92 22.82
CA ARG A 475 -6.90 3.24 21.48
C ARG A 475 -8.39 2.95 21.35
N ARG A 476 -9.07 3.59 20.39
CA ARG A 476 -10.48 3.36 20.06
C ARG A 476 -11.47 3.75 21.16
N TYR A 477 -11.15 4.69 22.02
CA TYR A 477 -12.06 5.22 23.03
C TYR A 477 -12.65 6.54 22.56
N PHE A 478 -13.97 6.67 22.69
CA PHE A 478 -14.73 7.87 22.33
C PHE A 478 -14.40 9.07 23.22
N GLU A 479 -14.28 8.84 24.50
CA GLU A 479 -13.86 9.81 25.50
C GLU A 479 -12.66 9.29 26.27
N MET A 480 -11.64 10.14 26.37
CA MET A 480 -10.54 9.95 27.31
C MET A 480 -10.79 10.85 28.51
N GLY A 481 -11.95 10.66 29.15
CA GLY A 481 -12.36 11.45 30.33
C GLY A 481 -11.29 11.42 31.43
N GLU A 482 -11.47 12.28 32.44
CA GLU A 482 -10.67 12.28 33.65
C GLU A 482 -10.84 10.95 34.44
N THR A 483 -10.37 9.87 33.86
CA THR A 483 -10.28 8.59 34.55
C THR A 483 -8.97 8.58 35.34
N ALA A 484 -8.96 7.90 36.48
CA ALA A 484 -7.78 7.75 37.33
C ALA A 484 -6.54 7.18 36.59
N PHE A 485 -6.73 6.69 35.36
CA PHE A 485 -5.69 6.04 34.54
C PHE A 485 -5.08 6.93 33.48
N VAL A 486 -5.70 8.07 33.13
CA VAL A 486 -5.22 8.97 32.07
C VAL A 486 -4.75 10.29 32.69
N PRO A 487 -3.43 10.58 32.68
CA PRO A 487 -2.94 11.80 33.30
C PRO A 487 -3.38 13.06 32.51
N PRO A 488 -3.56 14.23 33.18
CA PRO A 488 -3.96 15.47 32.52
C PRO A 488 -3.07 15.89 31.35
N SER A 489 -1.76 15.53 31.40
CA SER A 489 -0.82 15.77 30.30
C SER A 489 -1.21 15.08 28.99
N ALA A 490 -1.92 13.96 29.05
CA ALA A 490 -2.41 13.25 27.87
C ALA A 490 -3.44 14.08 27.08
N HIS A 491 -4.31 14.83 27.78
CA HIS A 491 -5.27 15.71 27.12
C HIS A 491 -4.57 16.86 26.38
N THR A 492 -3.62 17.54 27.02
CA THR A 492 -2.82 18.60 26.37
C THR A 492 -2.11 18.07 25.13
N LEU A 493 -1.54 16.86 25.21
CA LEU A 493 -0.86 16.21 24.09
C LEU A 493 -1.84 15.85 22.96
N ASN A 494 -3.05 15.41 23.29
CA ASN A 494 -4.10 15.16 22.29
C ASN A 494 -4.53 16.44 21.55
N ILE A 495 -4.62 17.57 22.23
CA ILE A 495 -4.88 18.88 21.59
C ILE A 495 -3.76 19.19 20.58
N PHE A 496 -2.50 19.10 20.99
CA PHE A 496 -1.36 19.34 20.11
C PHE A 496 -1.40 18.44 18.88
N ILE A 497 -1.55 17.13 19.07
CA ILE A 497 -1.63 16.15 17.98
C ILE A 497 -2.77 16.48 17.01
N THR A 498 -3.91 16.92 17.53
CA THR A 498 -5.09 17.26 16.71
C THR A 498 -4.84 18.50 15.86
N VAL A 499 -4.27 19.54 16.44
CA VAL A 499 -3.90 20.76 15.69
C VAL A 499 -2.94 20.40 14.56
N MET A 500 -1.93 19.59 14.85
CA MET A 500 -0.96 19.15 13.84
C MET A 500 -1.61 18.28 12.75
N ALA A 501 -2.57 17.42 13.10
CA ALA A 501 -3.31 16.63 12.12
C ALA A 501 -4.14 17.50 11.16
N LEU A 502 -4.75 18.58 11.66
CA LEU A 502 -5.46 19.55 10.82
C LEU A 502 -4.49 20.30 9.88
N VAL A 503 -3.32 20.70 10.38
CA VAL A 503 -2.27 21.35 9.57
C VAL A 503 -1.76 20.42 8.48
N VAL A 504 -1.45 19.15 8.79
CA VAL A 504 -1.01 18.16 7.80
C VAL A 504 -2.07 17.94 6.74
N GLY A 505 -3.33 17.81 7.15
CA GLY A 505 -4.40 17.62 6.18
C GLY A 505 -4.62 18.84 5.28
N ALA A 506 -4.47 20.07 5.81
CA ALA A 506 -4.47 21.28 4.98
C ALA A 506 -3.30 21.25 3.97
N GLY A 507 -2.14 20.75 4.37
CA GLY A 507 -0.99 20.52 3.49
C GLY A 507 -1.31 19.60 2.30
N GLN A 508 -2.19 18.60 2.48
CA GLN A 508 -2.63 17.73 1.38
C GLN A 508 -3.46 18.48 0.34
N MET A 509 -4.17 19.53 0.73
CA MET A 509 -4.89 20.38 -0.23
C MET A 509 -3.92 21.16 -1.14
N VAL A 510 -2.75 21.54 -0.63
CA VAL A 510 -1.67 22.12 -1.46
C VAL A 510 -1.20 21.14 -2.51
N PHE A 511 -1.05 19.86 -2.16
CA PHE A 511 -0.70 18.81 -3.10
C PHE A 511 -1.76 18.59 -4.18
N LEU A 512 -3.03 18.50 -3.79
CA LEU A 512 -4.14 18.34 -4.75
C LEU A 512 -4.23 19.55 -5.69
N PHE A 513 -4.05 20.75 -5.16
CA PHE A 513 -3.98 21.94 -5.98
C PHE A 513 -2.81 21.87 -6.97
N ASN A 514 -1.62 21.46 -6.52
CA ASN A 514 -0.43 21.30 -7.38
C ASN A 514 -0.69 20.28 -8.51
N LEU A 515 -1.32 19.13 -8.20
CA LEU A 515 -1.67 18.13 -9.20
C LEU A 515 -2.52 18.72 -10.34
N VAL A 516 -3.56 19.48 -9.98
CA VAL A 516 -4.48 20.06 -10.98
C VAL A 516 -3.84 21.27 -11.68
N TRP A 517 -3.21 22.17 -10.92
CA TRP A 517 -2.54 23.37 -11.47
C TRP A 517 -1.48 23.01 -12.50
N SER A 518 -0.67 22.01 -12.20
CA SER A 518 0.45 21.63 -13.06
C SER A 518 0.01 20.92 -14.36
N LEU A 519 -1.21 20.38 -14.44
CA LEU A 519 -1.76 19.90 -15.72
C LEU A 519 -1.85 21.02 -16.77
N PHE A 520 -2.10 22.25 -16.32
CA PHE A 520 -2.31 23.39 -17.21
C PHE A 520 -1.11 24.34 -17.25
N ARG A 521 -0.36 24.47 -16.16
CA ARG A 521 0.70 25.47 -15.98
C ARG A 521 2.07 24.86 -15.68
N GLY A 522 2.18 23.55 -15.47
CA GLY A 522 3.45 22.88 -15.24
C GLY A 522 4.39 23.01 -16.45
N ARG A 523 5.69 23.09 -16.19
CA ARG A 523 6.73 23.09 -17.23
C ARG A 523 6.69 21.79 -18.02
N GLU A 524 6.88 21.82 -19.32
CA GLU A 524 7.05 20.62 -20.14
C GLU A 524 8.27 19.82 -19.69
N ALA A 525 8.10 18.49 -19.60
CA ALA A 525 9.06 17.64 -18.93
C ALA A 525 10.11 16.98 -19.85
N GLY A 526 9.81 16.85 -21.14
CA GLY A 526 10.59 15.99 -22.03
C GLY A 526 10.38 14.49 -21.76
N GLY A 527 11.09 13.63 -22.51
CA GLY A 527 10.90 12.18 -22.46
C GLY A 527 11.44 11.51 -21.19
N ASN A 528 12.58 11.98 -20.68
CA ASN A 528 13.27 11.43 -19.51
C ASN A 528 13.92 12.55 -18.67
N PRO A 529 13.12 13.31 -17.89
CA PRO A 529 13.62 14.47 -17.15
C PRO A 529 14.60 14.09 -16.03
N TRP A 530 14.55 12.85 -15.57
CA TRP A 530 15.38 12.34 -14.47
C TRP A 530 16.65 11.64 -14.94
N ARG A 531 16.85 11.47 -16.25
CA ARG A 531 17.94 10.64 -16.81
C ARG A 531 17.95 9.25 -16.18
N ALA A 532 16.77 8.65 -16.09
CA ALA A 532 16.58 7.33 -15.50
C ALA A 532 16.96 6.23 -16.51
N THR A 533 17.41 5.09 -15.98
CA THR A 533 17.92 3.97 -16.79
C THR A 533 16.84 2.98 -17.17
N THR A 534 15.70 2.98 -16.48
CA THR A 534 14.61 2.01 -16.59
C THR A 534 13.75 2.23 -17.83
N LEU A 535 13.11 1.16 -18.33
CA LEU A 535 12.43 1.14 -19.63
C LEU A 535 11.26 2.12 -19.74
N GLU A 536 10.53 2.37 -18.68
CA GLU A 536 9.37 3.28 -18.74
C GLU A 536 9.75 4.69 -19.20
N TRP A 537 11.01 5.08 -19.04
CA TRP A 537 11.55 6.37 -19.52
C TRP A 537 12.06 6.33 -20.96
N GLN A 538 12.05 5.15 -21.60
CA GLN A 538 12.56 4.94 -22.96
C GLN A 538 11.46 4.79 -24.02
N THR A 539 10.20 5.02 -23.66
CA THR A 539 9.09 4.98 -24.61
C THR A 539 9.23 6.08 -25.67
N PRO A 540 8.83 5.81 -26.93
CA PRO A 540 8.98 6.77 -28.03
C PRO A 540 8.26 8.10 -27.83
N GLN A 541 7.21 8.11 -27.01
CA GLN A 541 6.39 9.28 -26.73
C GLN A 541 6.19 9.47 -25.22
N THR A 542 5.98 10.73 -24.80
CA THR A 542 5.62 11.11 -23.45
C THR A 542 4.46 12.13 -23.51
N PRO A 543 3.28 11.80 -22.96
CA PRO A 543 2.86 10.51 -22.38
C PRO A 543 2.93 9.34 -23.36
N PRO A 544 3.10 8.08 -22.88
CA PRO A 544 3.18 6.92 -23.74
C PRO A 544 1.85 6.73 -24.51
N ALA A 545 1.94 6.47 -25.81
CA ALA A 545 0.78 6.12 -26.63
C ALA A 545 0.19 4.76 -26.21
N HIS A 546 -0.99 4.44 -26.73
CA HIS A 546 -1.55 3.09 -26.61
C HIS A 546 -0.59 2.06 -27.22
N GLY A 547 -0.39 0.93 -26.52
CA GLY A 547 0.60 -0.08 -26.90
C GLY A 547 2.05 0.27 -26.54
N ASN A 548 2.31 1.39 -25.86
CA ASN A 548 3.57 1.83 -25.23
C ASN A 548 4.76 2.04 -26.20
N TRP A 549 5.06 1.09 -27.09
CA TRP A 549 6.31 0.97 -27.83
C TRP A 549 6.17 1.17 -29.36
N GLY A 550 4.95 1.36 -29.86
CA GLY A 550 4.71 1.42 -31.30
C GLY A 550 4.89 0.05 -31.97
N LYS A 551 5.52 0.02 -33.15
CA LYS A 551 5.74 -1.23 -33.90
C LYS A 551 6.80 -2.12 -33.25
N ASP A 552 7.90 -1.53 -32.77
CA ASP A 552 9.05 -2.27 -32.28
C ASP A 552 9.06 -2.36 -30.77
N LEU A 553 9.05 -3.59 -30.24
CA LEU A 553 9.22 -3.83 -28.80
C LEU A 553 10.68 -3.57 -28.38
N PRO A 554 10.92 -3.05 -27.17
CA PRO A 554 12.28 -2.84 -26.70
C PRO A 554 13.02 -4.17 -26.50
N VAL A 555 14.33 -4.14 -26.72
CA VAL A 555 15.22 -5.25 -26.34
C VAL A 555 16.06 -4.79 -25.15
N VAL A 556 16.16 -5.62 -24.13
CA VAL A 556 16.88 -5.32 -22.90
C VAL A 556 18.26 -5.97 -22.94
N TYR A 557 19.29 -5.15 -22.84
CA TYR A 557 20.68 -5.59 -22.84
C TYR A 557 21.34 -5.50 -21.47
N ARG A 558 20.82 -4.59 -20.59
CA ARG A 558 21.44 -4.23 -19.32
C ARG A 558 20.46 -4.44 -18.16
N TRP A 559 20.98 -4.43 -16.94
CA TRP A 559 20.16 -4.38 -15.74
C TRP A 559 19.59 -2.97 -15.51
N ALA A 560 18.76 -2.81 -14.48
CA ALA A 560 17.97 -1.59 -14.29
C ALA A 560 18.75 -0.36 -13.76
N TYR A 561 20.02 -0.48 -13.37
CA TYR A 561 20.71 0.53 -12.55
C TYR A 561 22.13 0.86 -13.03
N ASP A 562 22.34 1.05 -14.31
CA ASP A 562 23.64 1.46 -14.84
C ASP A 562 23.85 2.98 -14.73
N TYR A 563 24.10 3.45 -13.50
CA TYR A 563 24.49 4.82 -13.19
C TYR A 563 25.98 4.93 -12.92
N SER A 564 26.58 6.07 -13.31
CA SER A 564 28.01 6.39 -13.08
C SER A 564 28.95 5.25 -13.46
N VAL A 565 28.71 4.65 -14.62
CA VAL A 565 29.55 3.56 -15.15
C VAL A 565 30.91 4.15 -15.62
N PRO A 566 32.03 3.66 -15.09
CA PRO A 566 33.35 4.14 -15.51
C PRO A 566 33.58 4.01 -17.03
N GLY A 567 34.00 5.09 -17.66
CA GLY A 567 34.23 5.14 -19.11
C GLY A 567 33.00 5.44 -19.97
N ALA A 568 31.80 5.53 -19.37
CA ALA A 568 30.64 5.99 -20.10
C ALA A 568 30.70 7.52 -20.35
N THR A 569 30.11 7.97 -21.46
CA THR A 569 30.02 9.41 -21.81
C THR A 569 28.98 10.14 -20.95
N GLU A 570 27.91 9.44 -20.58
CA GLU A 570 26.84 9.94 -19.72
C GLU A 570 26.86 9.24 -18.34
N ASP A 571 26.31 9.88 -17.32
CA ASP A 571 26.23 9.35 -15.97
C ASP A 571 25.15 8.26 -15.79
N PHE A 572 24.44 7.90 -16.86
CA PHE A 572 23.43 6.84 -16.90
C PHE A 572 23.43 6.12 -18.25
N ILE A 573 23.08 4.85 -18.23
CA ILE A 573 22.92 4.06 -19.47
C ILE A 573 21.57 3.33 -19.42
N PRO A 574 20.64 3.64 -20.34
CA PRO A 574 19.34 2.97 -20.39
C PRO A 574 19.44 1.46 -20.65
N GLN A 575 18.45 0.71 -20.13
CA GLN A 575 18.41 -0.76 -20.23
C GLN A 575 18.39 -1.29 -21.67
N ASN A 576 17.88 -0.53 -22.62
CA ASN A 576 17.77 -0.89 -24.04
C ASN A 576 18.99 -0.47 -24.89
N VAL A 577 20.03 0.06 -24.28
CA VAL A 577 21.27 0.38 -24.98
C VAL A 577 22.17 -0.86 -25.04
N PRO A 578 22.62 -1.31 -26.24
CA PRO A 578 23.50 -2.46 -26.38
C PRO A 578 24.84 -2.28 -25.62
N ALA A 579 25.37 -3.39 -25.14
CA ALA A 579 26.68 -3.43 -24.48
C ALA A 579 27.80 -3.58 -25.53
N ASN A 580 28.02 -2.56 -26.35
CA ASN A 580 29.02 -2.63 -27.44
C ASN A 580 30.48 -2.45 -27.00
N ASP A 581 30.76 -2.21 -25.73
CA ASP A 581 32.03 -1.67 -25.25
C ASP A 581 32.81 -2.63 -24.33
N GLY A 582 32.55 -3.93 -24.38
CA GLY A 582 33.19 -4.89 -23.46
C GLY A 582 32.82 -4.72 -21.98
N ILE A 583 31.92 -3.79 -21.67
CA ILE A 583 31.39 -3.49 -20.31
C ILE A 583 30.07 -4.26 -20.08
N THR A 584 30.04 -5.54 -20.40
CA THR A 584 28.97 -6.41 -19.93
C THR A 584 29.17 -6.64 -18.42
N ARG A 585 28.59 -5.80 -17.60
CA ARG A 585 28.46 -6.14 -16.19
C ARG A 585 27.30 -7.11 -16.05
N GLU A 586 27.63 -8.35 -15.71
CA GLU A 586 26.66 -9.21 -15.03
C GLU A 586 26.15 -8.45 -13.79
N VAL A 587 24.88 -8.69 -13.43
CA VAL A 587 24.28 -8.13 -12.21
C VAL A 587 25.26 -8.32 -11.05
N PRO A 588 25.77 -7.24 -10.42
CA PRO A 588 26.70 -7.39 -9.31
C PRO A 588 26.10 -8.25 -8.19
N ALA A 589 26.95 -9.03 -7.57
CA ALA A 589 26.57 -9.95 -6.49
C ALA A 589 25.88 -9.28 -5.30
#